data_8862d79245205fdbfc7c4a5a29ea4988
#
_entry.id   8862d79245205fdbfc7c4a5a29ea4988
#
_cell.length_a   1.000
_cell.length_b   1.000
_cell.length_c   1.000
_cell.angle_alpha   90.00
_cell.angle_beta   90.00
_cell.angle_gamma   90.00
#
_symmetry.space_group_name_H-M   'P 1'
#
loop_
_entity.id
_entity.type
_entity.pdbx_description
1 polymer ?
#
loop_
_entity_poly.entity_id
_entity_poly.type
_entity_poly.pdbx_seq_one_letter_code
_entity_poly.pdbx_strand_id
1 'polypeptide(L)'
;RPGAGCAVNTFGAAFGESFRLITALDPQLAEIVWLSLRVSLSAVAISTLVALPFGAALAVARFPGRDALVVLVNALLGLPAVVVGLAIYLLLSRAGPLGTFGILFTPAAMVVAQAVLIFPLIAALARQAVADAWREYAEQMHSLGAGPVASSLALLHDLRFSLVTI
;
A
#
# COMPACT_ATOMS: atom_id res chain seq x y z
N ARG A 1 -9.98 -47.37 -17.60
CA ARG A 1 -9.44 -46.00 -17.39
C ARG A 1 -10.35 -45.26 -16.42
N PRO A 2 -10.05 -45.19 -15.10
CA PRO A 2 -10.75 -44.33 -14.18
C PRO A 2 -9.92 -43.06 -13.98
N GLY A 3 -10.31 -41.95 -14.53
CA GLY A 3 -9.50 -40.74 -14.39
C GLY A 3 -10.18 -39.39 -14.61
N ALA A 4 -11.30 -39.36 -15.31
CA ALA A 4 -11.91 -38.06 -15.69
C ALA A 4 -13.10 -37.62 -14.79
N GLY A 5 -13.70 -38.54 -14.04
CA GLY A 5 -14.87 -38.22 -13.21
C GLY A 5 -14.55 -37.67 -11.81
N CYS A 6 -13.32 -37.89 -11.31
CA CYS A 6 -12.97 -37.51 -9.93
C CYS A 6 -12.64 -36.00 -9.79
N ALA A 7 -12.09 -35.38 -10.82
CA ALA A 7 -11.71 -33.97 -10.76
C ALA A 7 -12.90 -33.00 -10.78
N VAL A 8 -13.94 -33.32 -11.58
CA VAL A 8 -15.13 -32.45 -11.71
C VAL A 8 -15.99 -32.48 -10.44
N ASN A 9 -16.07 -33.65 -9.78
CA ASN A 9 -16.78 -33.80 -8.49
C ASN A 9 -16.04 -33.07 -7.35
N THR A 10 -14.70 -32.94 -7.44
CA THR A 10 -13.90 -32.24 -6.43
C THR A 10 -14.14 -30.73 -6.47
N PHE A 11 -14.27 -30.14 -7.67
CA PHE A 11 -14.59 -28.71 -7.81
C PHE A 11 -16.00 -28.41 -7.31
N GLY A 12 -17.01 -29.19 -7.71
CA GLY A 12 -18.38 -29.01 -7.25
C GLY A 12 -18.52 -29.18 -5.73
N ALA A 13 -17.85 -30.19 -5.16
CA ALA A 13 -17.83 -30.40 -3.73
C ALA A 13 -17.12 -29.26 -2.99
N ALA A 14 -15.99 -28.76 -3.53
CA ALA A 14 -15.26 -27.65 -2.95
C ALA A 14 -16.08 -26.35 -2.97
N PHE A 15 -16.79 -26.06 -4.06
CA PHE A 15 -17.70 -24.92 -4.15
C PHE A 15 -18.87 -25.04 -3.18
N GLY A 16 -19.48 -26.22 -3.08
CA GLY A 16 -20.57 -26.48 -2.14
C GLY A 16 -20.16 -26.33 -0.68
N GLU A 17 -18.99 -26.84 -0.32
CA GLU A 17 -18.45 -26.73 1.03
C GLU A 17 -18.03 -25.27 1.34
N SER A 18 -17.43 -24.55 0.39
CA SER A 18 -17.10 -23.13 0.53
C SER A 18 -18.36 -22.29 0.76
N PHE A 19 -19.42 -22.53 -0.02
CA PHE A 19 -20.69 -21.84 0.15
C PHE A 19 -21.35 -22.16 1.51
N ARG A 20 -21.26 -23.40 1.94
CA ARG A 20 -21.77 -23.83 3.25
C ARG A 20 -21.02 -23.17 4.40
N LEU A 21 -19.69 -23.09 4.33
CA LEU A 21 -18.85 -22.42 5.33
C LEU A 21 -19.17 -20.92 5.42
N ILE A 22 -19.40 -20.27 4.27
CA ILE A 22 -19.78 -18.85 4.23
C ILE A 22 -21.17 -18.64 4.85
N THR A 23 -22.15 -19.48 4.50
CA THR A 23 -23.52 -19.37 5.02
C THR A 23 -23.66 -19.78 6.48
N ALA A 24 -22.81 -20.72 6.94
CA ALA A 24 -22.79 -21.18 8.33
C ALA A 24 -22.06 -20.18 9.27
N LEU A 25 -21.44 -19.13 8.73
CA LEU A 25 -20.65 -18.15 9.51
C LEU A 25 -19.66 -18.86 10.45
N ASP A 26 -18.87 -19.81 9.87
CA ASP A 26 -17.90 -20.56 10.64
C ASP A 26 -16.97 -19.63 11.43
N PRO A 27 -16.83 -19.82 12.75
CA PRO A 27 -16.00 -18.94 13.60
C PRO A 27 -14.54 -18.84 13.14
N GLN A 28 -13.96 -19.93 12.61
CA GLN A 28 -12.59 -19.92 12.07
C GLN A 28 -12.49 -19.05 10.82
N LEU A 29 -13.46 -19.14 9.92
CA LEU A 29 -13.51 -18.34 8.72
C LEU A 29 -13.64 -16.85 9.07
N ALA A 30 -14.52 -16.53 10.02
CA ALA A 30 -14.71 -15.16 10.50
C ALA A 30 -13.43 -14.58 11.12
N GLU A 31 -12.69 -15.37 11.89
CA GLU A 31 -11.41 -14.96 12.48
C GLU A 31 -10.36 -14.67 11.43
N ILE A 32 -10.22 -15.52 10.40
CA ILE A 32 -9.27 -15.33 9.30
C ILE A 32 -9.62 -14.06 8.50
N VAL A 33 -10.90 -13.86 8.18
CA VAL A 33 -11.36 -12.66 7.44
C VAL A 33 -11.10 -11.41 8.28
N TRP A 34 -11.41 -11.43 9.56
CA TRP A 34 -11.16 -10.31 10.48
C TRP A 34 -9.67 -9.96 10.57
N LEU A 35 -8.82 -10.99 10.73
CA LEU A 35 -7.37 -10.80 10.76
C LEU A 35 -6.86 -10.18 9.45
N SER A 36 -7.29 -10.71 8.30
CA SER A 36 -6.92 -10.20 6.98
C SER A 36 -7.34 -8.75 6.79
N LEU A 37 -8.57 -8.42 7.19
CA LEU A 37 -9.09 -7.05 7.09
C LEU A 37 -8.31 -6.10 8.00
N ARG A 38 -8.04 -6.50 9.24
CA ARG A 38 -7.25 -5.71 10.19
C ARG A 38 -5.82 -5.47 9.69
N VAL A 39 -5.16 -6.48 9.15
CA VAL A 39 -3.81 -6.38 8.59
C VAL A 39 -3.81 -5.43 7.39
N SER A 40 -4.73 -5.60 6.45
CA SER A 40 -4.80 -4.77 5.25
C SER A 40 -5.14 -3.32 5.56
N LEU A 41 -6.14 -3.08 6.40
CA LEU A 41 -6.52 -1.71 6.80
C LEU A 41 -5.40 -1.00 7.55
N SER A 42 -4.69 -1.69 8.46
CA SER A 42 -3.57 -1.10 9.17
C SER A 42 -2.41 -0.79 8.23
N ALA A 43 -2.08 -1.68 7.28
CA ALA A 43 -1.05 -1.44 6.28
C ALA A 43 -1.37 -0.24 5.39
N VAL A 44 -2.61 -0.15 4.89
CA VAL A 44 -3.07 0.99 4.08
C VAL A 44 -3.04 2.27 4.89
N ALA A 45 -3.54 2.27 6.13
CA ALA A 45 -3.55 3.47 6.98
C ALA A 45 -2.13 4.00 7.25
N ILE A 46 -1.18 3.10 7.61
CA ILE A 46 0.21 3.47 7.85
C ILE A 46 0.86 4.01 6.58
N SER A 47 0.68 3.30 5.44
CA SER A 47 1.24 3.74 4.16
C SER A 47 0.68 5.07 3.72
N THR A 48 -0.62 5.28 3.83
CA THR A 48 -1.29 6.52 3.45
C THR A 48 -0.79 7.70 4.29
N LEU A 49 -0.68 7.51 5.60
CA LEU A 49 -0.22 8.55 6.52
C LEU A 49 1.20 9.06 6.17
N VAL A 50 2.07 8.19 5.67
CA VAL A 50 3.45 8.54 5.31
C VAL A 50 3.56 8.89 3.81
N ALA A 51 2.90 8.14 2.93
CA ALA A 51 3.03 8.30 1.49
C ALA A 51 2.34 9.55 0.93
N LEU A 52 1.20 9.97 1.50
CA LEU A 52 0.51 11.17 1.05
C LEU A 52 1.36 12.44 1.24
N PRO A 53 1.86 12.76 2.46
CA PRO A 53 2.70 13.94 2.64
C PRO A 53 4.02 13.83 1.89
N PHE A 54 4.60 12.64 1.78
CA PHE A 54 5.80 12.40 1.00
C PHE A 54 5.58 12.66 -0.49
N GLY A 55 4.53 12.12 -1.09
CA GLY A 55 4.16 12.35 -2.48
C GLY A 55 3.87 13.82 -2.78
N ALA A 56 3.12 14.49 -1.89
CA ALA A 56 2.83 15.91 -2.01
C ALA A 56 4.09 16.78 -1.92
N ALA A 57 4.98 16.46 -0.98
CA ALA A 57 6.26 17.16 -0.86
C ALA A 57 7.12 17.00 -2.15
N LEU A 58 7.14 15.80 -2.73
CA LEU A 58 7.82 15.54 -4.01
C LEU A 58 7.20 16.32 -5.19
N ALA A 59 5.91 16.66 -5.12
CA ALA A 59 5.24 17.44 -6.16
C ALA A 59 5.64 18.92 -6.12
N VAL A 60 5.66 19.53 -4.93
CA VAL A 60 5.81 20.97 -4.72
C VAL A 60 7.26 21.38 -4.42
N ALA A 61 7.98 20.61 -3.62
CA ALA A 61 9.33 20.96 -3.18
C ALA A 61 10.36 20.85 -4.31
N ARG A 62 11.26 21.84 -4.37
CA ARG A 62 12.40 21.86 -5.28
C ARG A 62 13.69 21.71 -4.49
N PHE A 63 14.33 20.54 -4.62
CA PHE A 63 15.62 20.25 -3.98
C PHE A 63 16.51 19.40 -4.90
N PRO A 64 17.83 19.46 -4.75
CA PRO A 64 18.72 18.61 -5.53
C PRO A 64 18.46 17.12 -5.18
N GLY A 65 18.33 16.26 -6.21
CA GLY A 65 18.00 14.85 -6.04
C GLY A 65 16.51 14.50 -6.08
N ARG A 66 15.60 15.49 -6.19
CA ARG A 66 14.15 15.25 -6.32
C ARG A 66 13.82 14.29 -7.46
N ASP A 67 14.41 14.50 -8.63
CA ASP A 67 14.11 13.69 -9.82
C ASP A 67 14.60 12.26 -9.65
N ALA A 68 15.72 12.05 -8.96
CA ALA A 68 16.19 10.71 -8.62
C ALA A 68 15.20 9.99 -7.67
N LEU A 69 14.62 10.68 -6.69
CA LEU A 69 13.57 10.11 -5.82
C LEU A 69 12.29 9.79 -6.59
N VAL A 70 11.88 10.65 -7.53
CA VAL A 70 10.73 10.39 -8.39
C VAL A 70 10.97 9.15 -9.25
N VAL A 71 12.15 9.03 -9.85
CA VAL A 71 12.54 7.85 -10.62
C VAL A 71 12.57 6.60 -9.74
N LEU A 72 13.10 6.69 -8.53
CA LEU A 72 13.14 5.59 -7.57
C LEU A 72 11.73 5.12 -7.19
N VAL A 73 10.83 6.04 -6.83
CA VAL A 73 9.43 5.70 -6.50
C VAL A 73 8.74 5.01 -7.68
N ASN A 74 8.94 5.54 -8.90
CA ASN A 74 8.37 4.91 -10.10
C ASN A 74 9.00 3.55 -10.41
N ALA A 75 10.29 3.36 -10.17
CA ALA A 75 10.96 2.07 -10.34
C ALA A 75 10.43 1.03 -9.35
N LEU A 76 10.14 1.43 -8.11
CA LEU A 76 9.57 0.57 -7.09
C LEU A 76 8.17 0.04 -7.46
N LEU A 77 7.39 0.80 -8.27
CA LEU A 77 6.10 0.32 -8.80
C LEU A 77 6.25 -0.90 -9.73
N GLY A 78 7.39 -1.03 -10.40
CA GLY A 78 7.69 -2.14 -11.29
C GLY A 78 8.21 -3.39 -10.58
N LEU A 79 8.48 -3.33 -9.27
CA LEU A 79 9.02 -4.48 -8.54
C LEU A 79 7.95 -5.56 -8.34
N PRO A 80 8.26 -6.84 -8.69
CA PRO A 80 7.37 -7.94 -8.37
C PRO A 80 7.17 -8.07 -6.86
N ALA A 81 5.91 -8.26 -6.43
CA ALA A 81 5.55 -8.39 -5.02
C ALA A 81 6.34 -9.51 -4.30
N VAL A 82 6.69 -10.58 -5.03
CA VAL A 82 7.49 -11.69 -4.52
C VAL A 82 8.90 -11.23 -4.12
N VAL A 83 9.52 -10.34 -4.91
CA VAL A 83 10.86 -9.81 -4.62
C VAL A 83 10.82 -8.95 -3.36
N VAL A 84 9.81 -8.11 -3.22
CA VAL A 84 9.61 -7.29 -2.03
C VAL A 84 9.36 -8.17 -0.81
N GLY A 85 8.50 -9.18 -0.93
CA GLY A 85 8.23 -10.15 0.14
C GLY A 85 9.48 -10.89 0.59
N LEU A 86 10.33 -11.35 -0.36
CA LEU A 86 11.60 -12.00 -0.06
C LEU A 86 12.58 -11.04 0.63
N ALA A 87 12.68 -9.81 0.17
CA ALA A 87 13.54 -8.79 0.78
C ALA A 87 13.14 -8.52 2.23
N ILE A 88 11.83 -8.33 2.49
CA ILE A 88 11.31 -8.14 3.86
C ILE A 88 11.57 -9.39 4.72
N TYR A 89 11.35 -10.59 4.16
CA TYR A 89 11.66 -11.84 4.85
C TYR A 89 13.14 -11.90 5.27
N LEU A 90 14.06 -11.60 4.37
CA LEU A 90 15.50 -11.61 4.68
C LEU A 90 15.87 -10.55 5.71
N LEU A 91 15.28 -9.36 5.65
CA LEU A 91 15.51 -8.28 6.61
C LEU A 91 15.01 -8.65 8.02
N LEU A 92 13.84 -9.29 8.12
CA LEU A 92 13.21 -9.67 9.39
C LEU A 92 13.67 -11.05 9.91
N SER A 93 14.41 -11.83 9.12
CA SER A 93 14.92 -13.13 9.53
C SER A 93 15.93 -12.98 10.66
N ARG A 94 16.13 -14.03 11.45
CA ARG A 94 17.10 -14.04 12.58
C ARG A 94 18.53 -13.71 12.14
N ALA A 95 18.88 -13.97 10.90
CA ALA A 95 20.17 -13.62 10.31
C ALA A 95 20.17 -12.20 9.69
N GLY A 96 19.04 -11.53 9.61
CA GLY A 96 18.90 -10.19 9.05
C GLY A 96 19.08 -9.07 10.08
N PRO A 97 19.26 -7.84 9.62
CA PRO A 97 19.52 -6.68 10.49
C PRO A 97 18.35 -6.34 11.43
N LEU A 98 17.13 -6.71 11.07
CA LEU A 98 15.92 -6.47 11.88
C LEU A 98 15.43 -7.75 12.59
N GLY A 99 16.22 -8.83 12.58
CA GLY A 99 15.88 -10.10 13.22
C GLY A 99 15.72 -10.02 14.74
N THR A 100 16.31 -9.01 15.38
CA THR A 100 16.20 -8.74 16.82
C THR A 100 14.77 -8.41 17.25
N PHE A 101 13.92 -7.90 16.35
CA PHE A 101 12.52 -7.61 16.67
C PHE A 101 11.64 -8.85 16.81
N GLY A 102 12.06 -10.00 16.29
CA GLY A 102 11.33 -11.27 16.42
C GLY A 102 9.92 -11.28 15.83
N ILE A 103 9.59 -10.36 14.93
CA ILE A 103 8.24 -10.21 14.36
C ILE A 103 7.98 -11.10 13.15
N LEU A 104 8.97 -11.83 12.66
CA LEU A 104 8.80 -12.76 11.56
C LEU A 104 7.72 -13.81 11.89
N PHE A 105 6.87 -14.13 10.92
CA PHE A 105 5.70 -15.01 11.07
C PHE A 105 4.58 -14.47 11.98
N THR A 106 4.58 -13.18 12.28
CA THR A 106 3.48 -12.52 13.00
C THR A 106 2.63 -11.66 12.05
N PRO A 107 1.39 -11.29 12.43
CA PRO A 107 0.60 -10.33 11.67
C PRO A 107 1.30 -8.98 11.46
N ALA A 108 2.19 -8.60 12.38
CA ALA A 108 2.97 -7.37 12.25
C ALA A 108 3.92 -7.41 11.04
N ALA A 109 4.58 -8.55 10.76
CA ALA A 109 5.40 -8.70 9.57
C ALA A 109 4.58 -8.58 8.28
N MET A 110 3.33 -9.09 8.28
CA MET A 110 2.42 -8.95 7.14
C MET A 110 2.05 -7.49 6.90
N VAL A 111 1.76 -6.73 7.97
CA VAL A 111 1.49 -5.28 7.88
C VAL A 111 2.69 -4.54 7.30
N VAL A 112 3.90 -4.82 7.76
CA VAL A 112 5.12 -4.19 7.24
C VAL A 112 5.32 -4.49 5.76
N ALA A 113 5.19 -5.76 5.35
CA ALA A 113 5.36 -6.17 3.96
C ALA A 113 4.33 -5.49 3.04
N GLN A 114 3.06 -5.47 3.44
CA GLN A 114 2.01 -4.80 2.68
C GLN A 114 2.20 -3.28 2.65
N ALA A 115 2.60 -2.67 3.76
CA ALA A 115 2.85 -1.23 3.84
C ALA A 115 3.98 -0.80 2.88
N VAL A 116 5.08 -1.56 2.83
CA VAL A 116 6.20 -1.30 1.92
C VAL A 116 5.79 -1.45 0.46
N LEU A 117 4.94 -2.43 0.13
CA LEU A 117 4.39 -2.63 -1.21
C LEU A 117 3.48 -1.50 -1.67
N ILE A 118 2.59 -1.03 -0.79
CA ILE A 118 1.56 -0.04 -1.11
C ILE A 118 2.15 1.38 -1.11
N PHE A 119 3.18 1.63 -0.30
CA PHE A 119 3.80 2.95 -0.14
C PHE A 119 4.18 3.64 -1.46
N PRO A 120 4.95 3.03 -2.39
CA PRO A 120 5.33 3.68 -3.64
C PRO A 120 4.13 3.98 -4.54
N LEU A 121 3.10 3.14 -4.50
CA LEU A 121 1.88 3.35 -5.27
C LEU A 121 1.15 4.62 -4.80
N ILE A 122 0.86 4.73 -3.51
CA ILE A 122 0.19 5.90 -2.94
C ILE A 122 1.05 7.15 -3.14
N ALA A 123 2.37 7.07 -2.91
CA ALA A 123 3.27 8.20 -3.07
C ALA A 123 3.31 8.72 -4.52
N ALA A 124 3.34 7.83 -5.51
CA ALA A 124 3.35 8.20 -6.93
C ALA A 124 2.03 8.86 -7.35
N LEU A 125 0.89 8.28 -6.95
CA LEU A 125 -0.44 8.80 -7.27
C LEU A 125 -0.70 10.14 -6.56
N ALA A 126 -0.35 10.26 -5.29
CA ALA A 126 -0.44 11.51 -4.55
C ALA A 126 0.43 12.61 -5.17
N ARG A 127 1.69 12.27 -5.55
CA ARG A 127 2.56 13.20 -6.25
C ARG A 127 1.95 13.68 -7.55
N GLN A 128 1.36 12.79 -8.34
CA GLN A 128 0.75 13.15 -9.62
C GLN A 128 -0.46 14.08 -9.42
N ALA A 129 -1.39 13.72 -8.54
CA ALA A 129 -2.57 14.52 -8.24
C ALA A 129 -2.19 15.93 -7.74
N VAL A 130 -1.22 16.02 -6.81
CA VAL A 130 -0.75 17.31 -6.30
C VAL A 130 0.03 18.08 -7.34
N ALA A 131 0.82 17.44 -8.21
CA ALA A 131 1.55 18.13 -9.28
C ALA A 131 0.62 18.73 -10.33
N ASP A 132 -0.49 18.08 -10.65
CA ASP A 132 -1.49 18.60 -11.59
C ASP A 132 -2.20 19.81 -10.98
N ALA A 133 -2.62 19.74 -9.73
CA ALA A 133 -3.20 20.88 -9.00
C ALA A 133 -2.16 22.02 -8.81
N TRP A 134 -0.91 21.70 -8.55
CA TRP A 134 0.15 22.71 -8.41
C TRP A 134 0.34 23.53 -9.67
N ARG A 135 0.19 22.95 -10.86
CA ARG A 135 0.28 23.71 -12.13
C ARG A 135 -0.81 24.78 -12.25
N GLU A 136 -1.98 24.52 -11.67
CA GLU A 136 -3.11 25.45 -11.71
C GLU A 136 -3.03 26.53 -10.63
N TYR A 137 -2.61 26.16 -9.41
CA TYR A 137 -2.67 27.06 -8.24
C TYR A 137 -1.32 27.65 -7.82
N ALA A 138 -0.21 27.34 -8.50
CA ALA A 138 1.13 27.77 -8.11
C ALA A 138 1.25 29.30 -8.00
N GLU A 139 0.73 30.05 -8.98
CA GLU A 139 0.80 31.53 -8.99
C GLU A 139 0.02 32.12 -7.82
N GLN A 140 -1.13 31.56 -7.50
CA GLN A 140 -1.96 32.02 -6.37
C GLN A 140 -1.27 31.74 -5.02
N MET A 141 -0.69 30.54 -4.86
CA MET A 141 0.05 30.18 -3.65
C MET A 141 1.31 31.05 -3.46
N HIS A 142 2.02 31.36 -4.55
CA HIS A 142 3.16 32.25 -4.49
C HIS A 142 2.77 33.70 -4.14
N SER A 143 1.66 34.21 -4.68
CA SER A 143 1.17 35.55 -4.36
C SER A 143 0.74 35.70 -2.89
N LEU A 144 0.29 34.61 -2.26
CA LEU A 144 -0.05 34.54 -0.85
C LEU A 144 1.17 34.31 0.06
N GLY A 145 2.39 34.17 -0.52
CA GLY A 145 3.60 33.93 0.26
C GLY A 145 3.67 32.53 0.91
N ALA A 146 2.87 31.58 0.44
CA ALA A 146 2.84 30.24 1.01
C ALA A 146 4.13 29.48 0.70
N GLY A 147 4.80 28.97 1.74
CA GLY A 147 5.97 28.11 1.60
C GLY A 147 5.59 26.69 1.08
N PRO A 148 6.59 25.88 0.64
CA PRO A 148 6.32 24.59 0.01
C PRO A 148 5.57 23.61 0.92
N VAL A 149 5.81 23.66 2.23
CA VAL A 149 5.11 22.80 3.21
C VAL A 149 3.65 23.21 3.35
N ALA A 150 3.39 24.52 3.49
CA ALA A 150 2.03 25.04 3.61
C ALA A 150 1.23 24.76 2.33
N SER A 151 1.85 24.96 1.16
CA SER A 151 1.22 24.68 -0.14
C SER A 151 0.90 23.19 -0.32
N SER A 152 1.80 22.29 0.06
CA SER A 152 1.56 20.84 -0.05
C SER A 152 0.42 20.38 0.87
N LEU A 153 0.33 20.90 2.10
CA LEU A 153 -0.75 20.61 3.04
C LEU A 153 -2.09 21.19 2.57
N ALA A 154 -2.10 22.41 2.07
CA ALA A 154 -3.30 23.04 1.54
C ALA A 154 -3.86 22.25 0.35
N LEU A 155 -3.01 21.85 -0.60
CA LEU A 155 -3.41 21.04 -1.75
C LEU A 155 -3.88 19.64 -1.36
N LEU A 156 -3.24 18.99 -0.39
CA LEU A 156 -3.71 17.71 0.14
C LEU A 156 -5.10 17.83 0.77
N HIS A 157 -5.36 18.93 1.49
CA HIS A 157 -6.67 19.17 2.07
C HIS A 157 -7.74 19.43 1.01
N ASP A 158 -7.41 20.19 -0.02
CA ASP A 158 -8.32 20.53 -1.11
C ASP A 158 -8.63 19.30 -1.98
N LEU A 159 -7.61 18.51 -2.28
CA LEU A 159 -7.72 17.29 -3.08
C LEU A 159 -8.20 16.04 -2.28
N ARG A 160 -8.58 16.20 -1.01
CA ARG A 160 -8.93 15.07 -0.13
C ARG A 160 -9.95 14.10 -0.74
N PHE A 161 -10.96 14.62 -1.46
CA PHE A 161 -11.97 13.78 -2.10
C PHE A 161 -11.41 13.02 -3.30
N SER A 162 -10.54 13.63 -4.10
CA SER A 162 -9.85 12.94 -5.20
C SER A 162 -8.86 11.90 -4.67
N LEU A 163 -8.19 12.17 -3.54
CA LEU A 163 -7.23 11.26 -2.93
C LEU A 163 -7.89 10.04 -2.26
N VAL A 164 -9.13 10.16 -1.80
CA VAL A 164 -9.90 9.03 -1.25
C VAL A 164 -10.28 8.00 -2.32
N THR A 165 -10.31 8.40 -3.59
CA THR A 165 -10.60 7.50 -4.72
C THR A 165 -9.37 6.79 -5.29
N ILE A 166 -8.19 7.07 -4.78
CA ILE A 166 -6.92 6.40 -5.08
C ILE A 166 -6.77 5.12 -4.26
#